data_a371d3e218e6f72fdfef4404ec9f396f
#
_entry.id   a371d3e218e6f72fdfef4404ec9f396f
#
_cell.length_a   1.000
_cell.length_b   1.000
_cell.length_c   1.000
_cell.angle_alpha   90.00
_cell.angle_beta   90.00
_cell.angle_gamma   90.00
#
_symmetry.space_group_name_H-M   'P 1'
#
loop_
_entity.id
_entity.type
_entity.pdbx_description
1 polymer ?
#
loop_
_entity_poly.entity_id
_entity_poly.type
_entity_poly.pdbx_seq_one_letter_code
_entity_poly.pdbx_strand_id
1 'polypeptide(L)'
;MSETSSNAIPAYLPLRNDLIGEEPYGAPQLDVPVCLNVNENPYAPEPAVVETIAQRVKEIALTLNRYPDREHIALRQAFCDYLERESGVKLEVDQLWGANGSNEIMLQLFQAFGGPGRIALGCDPTYSMYPEYARDTFTTWKLAHRNEDFSLNVDATIKAIEDVKPAMIVLTSPNNPTGTPLKMDDLKRVLGAAETAEVAGAAEGVHPVVVVDEAYIEFRDPGTPTALELIGEYENLAVSRTMSKAFAFAGARVGYLAANKGIIDCVRIVRMPYHLSAVTQAAALAAFEHTDEQLSRVAHLRDTRNQTAAWLKEQTSKGQPLEVAETQSNFILFGGHFDDRDRIFDELLKRGVLIRTVGPDGWMRVCMGTDEEMARFREALVEVLRIVEQD
;
A
#
# COMPACT_ATOMS: atom_id res chain seq x y z
N MET A 1 -5.52 -14.53 25.85
CA MET A 1 -5.54 -13.38 26.76
C MET A 1 -4.14 -12.77 26.72
N SER A 2 -3.86 -11.89 25.77
CA SER A 2 -2.67 -11.04 25.82
C SER A 2 -3.08 -9.79 26.58
N GLU A 3 -2.52 -9.62 27.77
CA GLU A 3 -2.56 -8.35 28.47
C GLU A 3 -1.93 -7.31 27.53
N THR A 4 -2.76 -6.50 26.91
CA THR A 4 -2.34 -5.18 26.47
C THR A 4 -2.03 -4.40 27.74
N SER A 5 -0.81 -4.53 28.27
CA SER A 5 -0.31 -3.55 29.19
C SER A 5 -0.32 -2.22 28.42
N SER A 6 -1.31 -1.39 28.70
CA SER A 6 -1.22 0.02 28.38
C SER A 6 0.06 0.51 29.05
N ASN A 7 1.15 0.58 28.30
CA ASN A 7 2.37 1.26 28.72
C ASN A 7 1.99 2.72 28.85
N ALA A 8 1.41 3.09 29.99
CA ALA A 8 1.08 4.47 30.29
C ALA A 8 2.40 5.25 30.21
N ILE A 9 2.53 6.09 29.19
CA ILE A 9 3.70 6.92 29.00
C ILE A 9 3.88 7.76 30.26
N PRO A 10 5.05 7.72 30.91
CA PRO A 10 5.27 8.45 32.15
C PRO A 10 5.02 9.94 31.97
N ALA A 11 4.25 10.54 32.86
CA ALA A 11 3.84 11.95 32.77
C ALA A 11 5.01 12.97 32.85
N TYR A 12 6.21 12.52 33.23
CA TYR A 12 7.41 13.37 33.25
C TYR A 12 8.09 13.48 31.87
N LEU A 13 7.70 12.69 30.89
CA LEU A 13 8.23 12.79 29.53
C LEU A 13 7.49 13.86 28.75
N PRO A 14 8.20 14.76 28.03
CA PRO A 14 7.60 15.83 27.25
C PRO A 14 7.08 15.31 25.90
N LEU A 15 6.15 14.35 25.93
CA LEU A 15 5.50 13.86 24.71
C LEU A 15 4.66 14.98 24.11
N ARG A 16 4.65 15.08 22.78
CA ARG A 16 3.76 15.99 22.05
C ARG A 16 2.31 15.72 22.44
N ASN A 17 1.53 16.78 22.64
CA ASN A 17 0.15 16.67 23.09
C ASN A 17 -0.76 15.88 22.13
N ASP A 18 -0.49 15.97 20.84
CA ASP A 18 -1.22 15.25 19.79
C ASP A 18 -0.89 13.75 19.70
N LEU A 19 0.10 13.29 20.47
CA LEU A 19 0.46 11.86 20.59
C LEU A 19 -0.02 11.23 21.91
N ILE A 20 -0.60 12.03 22.81
CA ILE A 20 -1.10 11.51 24.09
C ILE A 20 -2.37 10.69 23.83
N GLY A 21 -2.31 9.41 24.20
CA GLY A 21 -3.42 8.47 23.99
C GLY A 21 -3.38 7.74 22.64
N GLU A 22 -2.41 8.07 21.78
CA GLU A 22 -2.21 7.31 20.54
C GLU A 22 -1.56 5.95 20.82
N GLU A 23 -1.98 4.92 20.08
CA GLU A 23 -1.41 3.58 20.15
C GLU A 23 -0.49 3.36 18.93
N PRO A 24 0.64 2.61 19.07
CA PRO A 24 1.49 2.28 17.96
C PRO A 24 0.72 1.55 16.86
N TYR A 25 0.77 2.07 15.63
CA TYR A 25 0.16 1.40 14.49
C TYR A 25 0.78 0.01 14.26
N GLY A 26 -0.06 -0.99 14.11
CA GLY A 26 0.39 -2.36 13.77
C GLY A 26 -0.76 -3.30 13.45
N ALA A 27 -0.47 -4.31 12.63
CA ALA A 27 -1.34 -5.46 12.49
C ALA A 27 -1.03 -6.47 13.60
N PRO A 28 -2.01 -7.24 14.08
CA PRO A 28 -1.73 -8.35 15.00
C PRO A 28 -0.68 -9.31 14.41
N GLN A 29 0.35 -9.60 15.20
CA GLN A 29 1.37 -10.61 14.90
C GLN A 29 1.16 -11.76 15.87
N LEU A 30 0.43 -12.78 15.44
CA LEU A 30 0.07 -13.94 16.24
C LEU A 30 0.69 -15.18 15.62
N ASP A 31 1.15 -16.10 16.46
CA ASP A 31 1.67 -17.41 16.02
C ASP A 31 0.48 -18.36 15.80
N VAL A 32 -0.04 -18.33 14.57
CA VAL A 32 -1.16 -19.18 14.14
C VAL A 32 -0.83 -19.85 12.81
N PRO A 33 -1.44 -21.00 12.51
CA PRO A 33 -1.10 -21.78 11.31
C PRO A 33 -1.38 -21.08 9.98
N VAL A 34 -2.35 -20.14 9.91
CA VAL A 34 -2.77 -19.45 8.69
C VAL A 34 -2.83 -17.96 8.94
N CYS A 35 -1.87 -17.21 8.38
CA CYS A 35 -1.75 -15.75 8.53
C CYS A 35 -2.11 -15.05 7.22
N LEU A 36 -3.34 -14.52 7.12
CA LEU A 36 -3.88 -13.85 5.94
C LEU A 36 -4.29 -12.39 6.22
N ASN A 37 -3.51 -11.68 7.06
CA ASN A 37 -3.91 -10.37 7.60
C ASN A 37 -3.10 -9.16 7.11
N VAL A 38 -1.89 -9.35 6.50
CA VAL A 38 -0.96 -8.23 6.22
C VAL A 38 -0.58 -8.07 4.75
N ASN A 39 -1.30 -8.71 3.83
CA ASN A 39 -1.13 -8.59 2.39
C ASN A 39 0.30 -8.96 1.91
N GLU A 40 0.95 -9.91 2.57
CA GLU A 40 2.23 -10.46 2.14
C GLU A 40 2.05 -11.42 0.95
N ASN A 41 3.13 -11.68 0.23
CA ASN A 41 3.20 -12.80 -0.69
C ASN A 41 3.49 -14.06 0.14
N PRO A 42 2.64 -15.10 0.10
CA PRO A 42 2.80 -16.29 0.94
C PRO A 42 3.95 -17.20 0.48
N TYR A 43 4.42 -17.01 -0.75
CA TYR A 43 5.49 -17.82 -1.33
C TYR A 43 6.85 -17.23 -0.98
N ALA A 44 7.73 -18.07 -0.43
CA ALA A 44 9.13 -17.69 -0.23
C ALA A 44 9.81 -17.43 -1.59
N PRO A 45 10.85 -16.58 -1.63
CA PRO A 45 11.65 -16.41 -2.84
C PRO A 45 12.20 -17.77 -3.33
N GLU A 46 12.28 -17.93 -4.65
CA GLU A 46 12.82 -19.15 -5.27
C GLU A 46 14.30 -19.35 -4.89
N PRO A 47 14.80 -20.62 -4.83
CA PRO A 47 16.18 -20.90 -4.46
C PRO A 47 17.23 -20.12 -5.26
N ALA A 48 17.00 -19.91 -6.55
CA ALA A 48 17.91 -19.12 -7.40
C ALA A 48 18.00 -17.65 -6.95
N VAL A 49 16.88 -17.07 -6.56
CA VAL A 49 16.82 -15.69 -6.00
C VAL A 49 17.59 -15.63 -4.69
N VAL A 50 17.37 -16.61 -3.80
CA VAL A 50 18.05 -16.69 -2.50
C VAL A 50 19.56 -16.78 -2.67
N GLU A 51 20.04 -17.62 -3.58
CA GLU A 51 21.47 -17.79 -3.87
C GLU A 51 22.07 -16.50 -4.43
N THR A 52 21.41 -15.83 -5.37
CA THR A 52 21.87 -14.57 -5.95
C THR A 52 21.94 -13.47 -4.87
N ILE A 53 20.93 -13.38 -3.98
CA ILE A 53 20.95 -12.44 -2.85
C ILE A 53 22.14 -12.76 -1.92
N ALA A 54 22.32 -14.01 -1.54
CA ALA A 54 23.41 -14.43 -0.67
C ALA A 54 24.78 -14.08 -1.26
N GLN A 55 24.98 -14.33 -2.55
CA GLN A 55 26.23 -14.02 -3.24
C GLN A 55 26.48 -12.51 -3.28
N ARG A 56 25.50 -11.68 -3.65
CA ARG A 56 25.64 -10.22 -3.69
C ARG A 56 25.90 -9.65 -2.29
N VAL A 57 25.22 -10.13 -1.26
CA VAL A 57 25.45 -9.71 0.13
C VAL A 57 26.84 -10.09 0.58
N LYS A 58 27.34 -11.28 0.23
CA LYS A 58 28.71 -11.70 0.53
C LYS A 58 29.75 -10.77 -0.11
N GLU A 59 29.54 -10.36 -1.35
CA GLU A 59 30.45 -9.45 -2.06
C GLU A 59 30.56 -8.09 -1.37
N ILE A 60 29.42 -7.51 -0.96
CA ILE A 60 29.41 -6.19 -0.31
C ILE A 60 29.81 -6.25 1.18
N ALA A 61 29.78 -7.42 1.81
CA ALA A 61 30.09 -7.56 3.23
C ALA A 61 31.47 -7.00 3.60
N LEU A 62 32.45 -7.06 2.69
CA LEU A 62 33.79 -6.52 2.86
C LEU A 62 33.85 -4.98 2.83
N THR A 63 32.76 -4.32 2.43
CA THR A 63 32.67 -2.85 2.30
C THR A 63 31.73 -2.22 3.31
N LEU A 64 31.13 -2.99 4.23
CA LEU A 64 30.14 -2.51 5.20
C LEU A 64 30.70 -1.49 6.22
N ASN A 65 32.02 -1.33 6.29
CA ASN A 65 32.67 -0.26 7.04
C ASN A 65 32.60 1.12 6.35
N ARG A 66 31.96 1.20 5.19
CA ARG A 66 31.76 2.43 4.41
C ARG A 66 30.26 2.67 4.20
N TYR A 67 29.88 3.95 4.07
CA TYR A 67 28.52 4.30 3.68
C TYR A 67 28.19 3.78 2.27
N PRO A 68 26.92 3.41 2.02
CA PRO A 68 26.46 2.96 0.71
C PRO A 68 26.46 4.08 -0.33
N ASP A 69 26.21 3.73 -1.59
CA ASP A 69 25.86 4.74 -2.61
C ASP A 69 24.62 5.52 -2.15
N ARG A 70 24.81 6.81 -1.88
CA ARG A 70 23.77 7.72 -1.40
C ARG A 70 22.65 7.91 -2.41
N GLU A 71 22.98 7.90 -3.68
CA GLU A 71 22.06 8.12 -4.79
C GLU A 71 21.51 6.81 -5.35
N HIS A 72 22.05 5.65 -4.90
CA HIS A 72 21.66 4.29 -5.31
C HIS A 72 21.36 4.18 -6.82
N ILE A 73 22.25 4.75 -7.65
CA ILE A 73 22.07 4.90 -9.11
C ILE A 73 21.80 3.55 -9.78
N ALA A 74 22.55 2.50 -9.44
CA ALA A 74 22.35 1.17 -10.03
C ALA A 74 20.94 0.63 -9.74
N LEU A 75 20.42 0.84 -8.54
CA LEU A 75 19.07 0.42 -8.17
C LEU A 75 17.99 1.25 -8.89
N ARG A 76 18.19 2.57 -9.02
CA ARG A 76 17.27 3.43 -9.79
C ARG A 76 17.24 3.04 -11.27
N GLN A 77 18.38 2.65 -11.86
CA GLN A 77 18.41 2.09 -13.21
C GLN A 77 17.63 0.79 -13.31
N ALA A 78 17.77 -0.12 -12.33
CA ALA A 78 17.01 -1.37 -12.31
C ALA A 78 15.49 -1.12 -12.19
N PHE A 79 15.06 -0.08 -11.49
CA PHE A 79 13.65 0.37 -11.48
C PHE A 79 13.20 0.84 -12.87
N CYS A 80 14.02 1.65 -13.58
CA CYS A 80 13.70 2.08 -14.94
C CYS A 80 13.51 0.88 -15.87
N ASP A 81 14.47 -0.05 -15.88
CA ASP A 81 14.46 -1.24 -16.72
C ASP A 81 13.26 -2.15 -16.44
N TYR A 82 12.93 -2.31 -15.15
CA TYR A 82 11.75 -3.05 -14.72
C TYR A 82 10.44 -2.39 -15.19
N LEU A 83 10.29 -1.09 -15.00
CA LEU A 83 9.07 -0.36 -15.36
C LEU A 83 8.86 -0.32 -16.87
N GLU A 84 9.91 -0.13 -17.67
CA GLU A 84 9.84 -0.21 -19.14
C GLU A 84 9.36 -1.60 -19.59
N ARG A 85 9.86 -2.68 -18.96
CA ARG A 85 9.44 -4.04 -19.29
C ARG A 85 8.02 -4.36 -18.81
N GLU A 86 7.62 -3.90 -17.63
CA GLU A 86 6.34 -4.23 -16.97
C GLU A 86 5.18 -3.43 -17.57
N SER A 87 5.38 -2.15 -17.87
CA SER A 87 4.32 -1.22 -18.28
C SER A 87 4.55 -0.56 -19.65
N GLY A 88 5.73 -0.75 -20.26
CA GLY A 88 6.11 -0.06 -21.48
C GLY A 88 6.49 1.42 -21.27
N VAL A 89 6.47 1.90 -20.02
CA VAL A 89 6.77 3.30 -19.70
C VAL A 89 8.25 3.48 -19.47
N LYS A 90 8.89 4.25 -20.34
CA LYS A 90 10.30 4.56 -20.24
C LYS A 90 10.52 5.81 -19.41
N LEU A 91 11.28 5.66 -18.32
CA LEU A 91 11.64 6.74 -17.39
C LEU A 91 13.16 6.87 -17.31
N GLU A 92 13.63 8.07 -17.00
CA GLU A 92 15.04 8.35 -16.75
C GLU A 92 15.37 8.15 -15.25
N VAL A 93 16.64 7.89 -14.95
CA VAL A 93 17.11 7.63 -13.58
C VAL A 93 16.77 8.77 -12.62
N ASP A 94 16.76 10.02 -13.07
CA ASP A 94 16.43 11.18 -12.25
C ASP A 94 14.91 11.37 -12.00
N GLN A 95 14.08 10.55 -12.64
CA GLN A 95 12.64 10.43 -12.37
C GLN A 95 12.31 9.33 -11.35
N LEU A 96 13.29 8.56 -10.88
CA LEU A 96 13.13 7.50 -9.89
C LEU A 96 13.83 7.83 -8.57
N TRP A 97 13.22 7.38 -7.46
CA TRP A 97 13.79 7.47 -6.12
C TRP A 97 13.49 6.22 -5.31
N GLY A 98 14.48 5.62 -4.65
CA GLY A 98 14.32 4.44 -3.80
C GLY A 98 14.32 4.79 -2.32
N ALA A 99 13.56 4.04 -1.50
CA ALA A 99 13.52 4.20 -0.05
C ALA A 99 13.17 2.88 0.68
N ASN A 100 13.14 2.92 2.03
CA ASN A 100 12.86 1.75 2.87
C ASN A 100 11.36 1.36 2.85
N GLY A 101 10.89 0.91 1.69
CA GLY A 101 9.50 0.63 1.41
C GLY A 101 8.71 1.88 1.02
N SER A 102 7.49 1.68 0.48
CA SER A 102 6.60 2.79 0.13
C SER A 102 6.21 3.65 1.34
N ASN A 103 6.26 3.11 2.56
CA ASN A 103 6.01 3.89 3.77
C ASN A 103 7.00 5.06 3.93
N GLU A 104 8.29 4.84 3.67
CA GLU A 104 9.27 5.93 3.73
C GLU A 104 9.09 6.90 2.55
N ILE A 105 8.73 6.41 1.35
CA ILE A 105 8.36 7.26 0.22
C ILE A 105 7.20 8.20 0.61
N MET A 106 6.12 7.63 1.17
CA MET A 106 4.97 8.44 1.60
C MET A 106 5.35 9.45 2.67
N LEU A 107 6.11 9.04 3.68
CA LEU A 107 6.60 9.97 4.72
C LEU A 107 7.43 11.11 4.11
N GLN A 108 8.33 10.82 3.19
CA GLN A 108 9.15 11.83 2.51
C GLN A 108 8.29 12.79 1.67
N LEU A 109 7.23 12.30 1.00
CA LEU A 109 6.26 13.14 0.28
C LEU A 109 5.51 14.07 1.26
N PHE A 110 5.03 13.55 2.40
CA PHE A 110 4.40 14.37 3.42
C PHE A 110 5.37 15.39 4.05
N GLN A 111 6.65 15.04 4.23
CA GLN A 111 7.68 15.97 4.70
C GLN A 111 8.01 17.06 3.69
N ALA A 112 7.97 16.75 2.39
CA ALA A 112 8.30 17.71 1.34
C ALA A 112 7.12 18.65 1.00
N PHE A 113 5.89 18.13 0.96
CA PHE A 113 4.73 18.86 0.47
C PHE A 113 3.68 19.16 1.54
N GLY A 114 3.67 18.42 2.65
CA GLY A 114 2.84 18.68 3.83
C GLY A 114 3.45 19.73 4.76
N GLY A 115 3.04 19.70 6.03
CA GLY A 115 3.56 20.56 7.08
C GLY A 115 2.48 21.42 7.75
N PRO A 116 2.85 22.24 8.74
CA PRO A 116 1.91 23.10 9.46
C PRO A 116 1.17 24.05 8.50
N GLY A 117 -0.16 24.09 8.63
CA GLY A 117 -1.02 24.94 7.80
C GLY A 117 -1.30 24.38 6.40
N ARG A 118 -0.73 23.23 6.03
CA ARG A 118 -1.02 22.53 4.76
C ARG A 118 -2.00 21.41 4.94
N ILE A 119 -2.70 21.06 3.87
CA ILE A 119 -3.74 20.04 3.82
C ILE A 119 -3.30 18.93 2.85
N ALA A 120 -3.47 17.68 3.27
CA ALA A 120 -3.46 16.52 2.39
C ALA A 120 -4.86 15.93 2.31
N LEU A 121 -5.32 15.62 1.09
CA LEU A 121 -6.64 15.09 0.79
C LEU A 121 -6.52 13.61 0.39
N GLY A 122 -7.29 12.72 1.03
CA GLY A 122 -7.46 11.32 0.63
C GLY A 122 -8.92 10.99 0.31
N CYS A 123 -9.19 9.73 -0.05
CA CYS A 123 -10.53 9.24 -0.38
C CYS A 123 -10.84 7.97 0.42
N ASP A 124 -11.70 8.04 1.45
CA ASP A 124 -12.02 6.91 2.32
C ASP A 124 -13.10 5.97 1.76
N PRO A 125 -13.04 4.68 2.13
CA PRO A 125 -11.99 4.04 2.91
C PRO A 125 -10.67 3.92 2.13
N THR A 126 -9.55 4.13 2.83
CA THR A 126 -8.20 4.08 2.26
C THR A 126 -7.18 3.50 3.25
N TYR A 127 -5.90 3.53 2.91
CA TYR A 127 -4.85 2.99 3.76
C TYR A 127 -4.67 3.79 5.04
N SER A 128 -4.77 3.11 6.17
CA SER A 128 -4.83 3.70 7.51
C SER A 128 -3.52 4.38 7.97
N MET A 129 -2.42 4.23 7.23
CA MET A 129 -1.17 4.93 7.54
C MET A 129 -1.11 6.38 7.02
N TYR A 130 -1.96 6.78 6.09
CA TYR A 130 -1.90 8.17 5.57
C TYR A 130 -2.19 9.23 6.65
N PRO A 131 -3.21 9.07 7.53
CA PRO A 131 -3.39 9.98 8.66
C PRO A 131 -2.19 9.98 9.62
N GLU A 132 -1.48 8.84 9.80
CA GLU A 132 -0.28 8.78 10.63
C GLU A 132 0.85 9.66 10.06
N TYR A 133 1.13 9.57 8.74
CA TYR A 133 2.11 10.45 8.09
C TYR A 133 1.70 11.93 8.17
N ALA A 134 0.41 12.22 8.02
CA ALA A 134 -0.11 13.59 8.17
C ALA A 134 0.12 14.12 9.59
N ARG A 135 -0.23 13.34 10.62
CA ARG A 135 0.00 13.68 12.04
C ARG A 135 1.49 13.92 12.31
N ASP A 136 2.35 13.02 11.82
CA ASP A 136 3.79 13.07 12.10
C ASP A 136 4.50 14.25 11.42
N THR A 137 3.88 14.82 10.39
CA THR A 137 4.36 16.00 9.66
C THR A 137 3.56 17.28 9.97
N PHE A 138 2.62 17.24 10.93
CA PHE A 138 1.72 18.35 11.25
C PHE A 138 0.87 18.82 10.06
N THR A 139 0.58 17.92 9.13
CA THR A 139 -0.28 18.16 7.98
C THR A 139 -1.74 17.88 8.36
N THR A 140 -2.66 18.73 7.96
CA THR A 140 -4.09 18.48 8.17
C THR A 140 -4.56 17.41 7.18
N TRP A 141 -5.07 16.29 7.67
CA TRP A 141 -5.67 15.24 6.85
C TRP A 141 -7.15 15.52 6.61
N LYS A 142 -7.59 15.50 5.36
CA LYS A 142 -8.99 15.66 4.93
C LYS A 142 -9.38 14.49 4.02
N LEU A 143 -10.68 14.19 3.99
CA LEU A 143 -11.22 13.04 3.24
C LEU A 143 -12.35 13.50 2.31
N ALA A 144 -12.33 12.98 1.09
CA ALA A 144 -13.51 12.81 0.24
C ALA A 144 -14.01 11.36 0.39
N HIS A 145 -15.29 11.10 0.10
CA HIS A 145 -15.87 9.77 0.20
C HIS A 145 -15.90 9.08 -1.15
N ARG A 146 -15.61 7.77 -1.17
CA ARG A 146 -15.81 6.91 -2.34
C ARG A 146 -17.31 6.66 -2.56
N ASN A 147 -17.65 6.09 -3.71
CA ASN A 147 -18.98 5.57 -3.98
C ASN A 147 -19.27 4.32 -3.11
N GLU A 148 -20.54 3.89 -3.07
CA GLU A 148 -20.95 2.69 -2.32
C GLU A 148 -20.25 1.40 -2.78
N ASP A 149 -19.89 1.31 -4.06
CA ASP A 149 -19.12 0.21 -4.65
C ASP A 149 -17.60 0.35 -4.44
N PHE A 150 -17.16 1.32 -3.63
CA PHE A 150 -15.78 1.68 -3.37
C PHE A 150 -14.98 2.25 -4.55
N SER A 151 -15.60 2.48 -5.71
CA SER A 151 -14.97 3.24 -6.79
C SER A 151 -14.70 4.68 -6.37
N LEU A 152 -13.76 5.36 -7.04
CA LEU A 152 -13.50 6.78 -6.76
C LEU A 152 -14.73 7.62 -7.12
N ASN A 153 -15.21 8.42 -6.18
CA ASN A 153 -16.21 9.46 -6.46
C ASN A 153 -15.49 10.70 -6.96
N VAL A 154 -15.31 10.79 -8.28
CA VAL A 154 -14.52 11.84 -8.91
C VAL A 154 -15.09 13.22 -8.66
N ASP A 155 -16.42 13.37 -8.74
CA ASP A 155 -17.07 14.67 -8.56
C ASP A 155 -16.92 15.17 -7.10
N ALA A 156 -17.09 14.28 -6.12
CA ALA A 156 -16.85 14.59 -4.72
C ALA A 156 -15.37 14.91 -4.44
N THR A 157 -14.45 14.20 -5.11
CA THR A 157 -13.01 14.44 -4.97
C THR A 157 -12.64 15.81 -5.56
N ILE A 158 -13.11 16.16 -6.75
CA ILE A 158 -12.86 17.47 -7.38
C ILE A 158 -13.45 18.60 -6.52
N LYS A 159 -14.69 18.42 -6.05
CA LYS A 159 -15.29 19.40 -5.14
C LYS A 159 -14.46 19.58 -3.85
N ALA A 160 -13.96 18.50 -3.27
CA ALA A 160 -13.10 18.58 -2.09
C ALA A 160 -11.78 19.31 -2.39
N ILE A 161 -11.17 19.11 -3.57
CA ILE A 161 -9.97 19.85 -4.01
C ILE A 161 -10.27 21.37 -4.02
N GLU A 162 -11.37 21.77 -4.61
CA GLU A 162 -11.78 23.17 -4.68
C GLU A 162 -12.04 23.79 -3.27
N ASP A 163 -12.75 23.03 -2.41
CA ASP A 163 -13.16 23.50 -1.09
C ASP A 163 -11.97 23.62 -0.11
N VAL A 164 -11.03 22.64 -0.11
CA VAL A 164 -9.97 22.59 0.91
C VAL A 164 -8.60 23.07 0.41
N LYS A 165 -8.42 23.20 -0.91
CA LYS A 165 -7.19 23.68 -1.55
C LYS A 165 -5.94 22.93 -1.02
N PRO A 166 -5.87 21.60 -1.20
CA PRO A 166 -4.83 20.76 -0.60
C PRO A 166 -3.46 21.03 -1.23
N ALA A 167 -2.38 20.81 -0.49
CA ALA A 167 -1.02 20.77 -1.03
C ALA A 167 -0.69 19.41 -1.67
N MET A 168 -1.41 18.36 -1.24
CA MET A 168 -1.21 17.00 -1.73
C MET A 168 -2.55 16.26 -1.80
N ILE A 169 -2.75 15.46 -2.86
CA ILE A 169 -3.89 14.57 -3.03
C ILE A 169 -3.33 13.15 -3.08
N VAL A 170 -3.83 12.26 -2.22
CA VAL A 170 -3.37 10.86 -2.13
C VAL A 170 -4.46 9.93 -2.60
N LEU A 171 -4.21 9.26 -3.72
CA LEU A 171 -5.04 8.22 -4.30
C LEU A 171 -4.33 6.87 -4.20
N THR A 172 -5.07 5.78 -4.14
CA THR A 172 -4.50 4.42 -4.04
C THR A 172 -5.11 3.54 -5.11
N SER A 173 -4.28 2.83 -5.87
CA SER A 173 -4.72 1.94 -6.95
C SER A 173 -3.81 0.72 -7.13
N PRO A 174 -4.31 -0.51 -6.94
CA PRO A 174 -5.58 -0.89 -6.31
C PRO A 174 -5.69 -0.40 -4.87
N ASN A 175 -6.88 0.05 -4.47
CA ASN A 175 -7.07 0.64 -3.15
C ASN A 175 -6.94 -0.38 -2.01
N ASN A 176 -6.47 0.03 -0.87
CA ASN A 176 -6.46 -0.75 0.37
C ASN A 176 -7.36 -0.02 1.39
N PRO A 177 -8.42 -0.66 1.94
CA PRO A 177 -8.64 -2.11 2.04
C PRO A 177 -9.55 -2.74 0.97
N THR A 178 -10.07 -1.98 0.00
CA THR A 178 -11.14 -2.46 -0.88
C THR A 178 -10.66 -3.33 -2.04
N GLY A 179 -9.43 -3.11 -2.52
CA GLY A 179 -8.89 -3.76 -3.71
C GLY A 179 -9.28 -3.08 -5.02
N THR A 180 -10.16 -2.07 -5.00
CA THR A 180 -10.75 -1.42 -6.18
C THR A 180 -9.69 -0.69 -7.00
N PRO A 181 -9.65 -0.88 -8.33
CA PRO A 181 -8.76 -0.13 -9.20
C PRO A 181 -9.25 1.31 -9.40
N LEU A 182 -8.33 2.21 -9.71
CA LEU A 182 -8.62 3.56 -10.16
C LEU A 182 -8.74 3.56 -11.70
N LYS A 183 -9.86 4.04 -12.22
CA LYS A 183 -10.04 4.18 -13.67
C LYS A 183 -9.16 5.31 -14.20
N MET A 184 -8.54 5.11 -15.35
CA MET A 184 -7.63 6.09 -15.96
C MET A 184 -8.34 7.42 -16.27
N ASP A 185 -9.58 7.38 -16.75
CA ASP A 185 -10.34 8.60 -17.03
C ASP A 185 -10.68 9.38 -15.75
N ASP A 186 -10.92 8.67 -14.64
CA ASP A 186 -11.16 9.27 -13.34
C ASP A 186 -9.88 9.95 -12.83
N LEU A 187 -8.73 9.29 -12.97
CA LEU A 187 -7.42 9.88 -12.62
C LEU A 187 -7.12 11.12 -13.44
N LYS A 188 -7.35 11.09 -14.77
CA LYS A 188 -7.15 12.25 -15.65
C LYS A 188 -8.03 13.44 -15.24
N ARG A 189 -9.25 13.20 -14.82
CA ARG A 189 -10.14 14.27 -14.31
C ARG A 189 -9.61 14.89 -13.02
N VAL A 190 -9.12 14.07 -12.09
CA VAL A 190 -8.52 14.57 -10.84
C VAL A 190 -7.23 15.34 -11.11
N LEU A 191 -6.36 14.82 -12.00
CA LEU A 191 -5.12 15.51 -12.41
C LEU A 191 -5.42 16.86 -13.07
N GLY A 192 -6.36 16.91 -14.01
CA GLY A 192 -6.77 18.19 -14.65
C GLY A 192 -7.36 19.19 -13.65
N ALA A 193 -8.12 18.74 -12.66
CA ALA A 193 -8.59 19.62 -11.58
C ALA A 193 -7.42 20.12 -10.70
N ALA A 194 -6.44 19.24 -10.42
CA ALA A 194 -5.26 19.58 -9.62
C ALA A 194 -4.36 20.62 -10.32
N GLU A 195 -4.21 20.56 -11.64
CA GLU A 195 -3.41 21.55 -12.42
C GLU A 195 -3.94 22.98 -12.35
N THR A 196 -5.21 23.15 -12.04
CA THR A 196 -5.85 24.46 -11.93
C THR A 196 -6.19 24.86 -10.50
N ALA A 197 -6.09 23.92 -9.55
CA ALA A 197 -6.37 24.18 -8.14
C ALA A 197 -5.25 25.01 -7.50
N GLU A 198 -5.64 25.90 -6.59
CA GLU A 198 -4.72 26.61 -5.72
C GLU A 198 -4.37 25.75 -4.50
N VAL A 199 -3.22 26.03 -3.89
CA VAL A 199 -2.81 25.44 -2.60
C VAL A 199 -3.00 26.48 -1.50
N ALA A 200 -3.73 26.14 -0.43
CA ALA A 200 -3.99 27.04 0.68
C ALA A 200 -2.69 27.60 1.28
N GLY A 201 -2.58 28.92 1.33
CA GLY A 201 -1.41 29.62 1.89
C GLY A 201 -0.14 29.58 1.04
N ALA A 202 -0.21 29.05 -0.19
CA ALA A 202 0.91 29.10 -1.13
C ALA A 202 0.85 30.34 -2.05
N ALA A 203 1.91 30.58 -2.82
CA ALA A 203 1.93 31.62 -3.84
C ALA A 203 1.04 31.24 -5.04
N GLU A 204 0.63 32.22 -5.82
CA GLU A 204 -0.07 32.01 -7.08
C GLU A 204 0.75 31.11 -8.03
N GLY A 205 0.08 30.20 -8.73
CA GLY A 205 0.70 29.25 -9.65
C GLY A 205 1.33 28.03 -8.96
N VAL A 206 1.12 27.83 -7.67
CA VAL A 206 1.48 26.59 -6.96
C VAL A 206 0.28 25.66 -6.94
N HIS A 207 0.45 24.46 -7.44
CA HIS A 207 -0.61 23.44 -7.58
C HIS A 207 -0.31 22.20 -6.71
N PRO A 208 -1.35 21.45 -6.29
CA PRO A 208 -1.16 20.24 -5.47
C PRO A 208 -0.41 19.16 -6.22
N VAL A 209 0.41 18.38 -5.47
CA VAL A 209 0.98 17.13 -5.95
C VAL A 209 -0.07 16.03 -5.83
N VAL A 210 -0.30 15.27 -6.90
CA VAL A 210 -1.16 14.09 -6.91
C VAL A 210 -0.30 12.85 -6.76
N VAL A 211 -0.48 12.14 -5.66
CA VAL A 211 0.23 10.90 -5.38
C VAL A 211 -0.70 9.72 -5.65
N VAL A 212 -0.28 8.80 -6.50
CA VAL A 212 -0.96 7.52 -6.70
C VAL A 212 -0.11 6.41 -6.07
N ASP A 213 -0.63 5.80 -4.99
CA ASP A 213 0.02 4.66 -4.34
C ASP A 213 -0.38 3.37 -5.05
N GLU A 214 0.55 2.80 -5.80
CA GLU A 214 0.41 1.58 -6.59
C GLU A 214 1.07 0.36 -5.91
N ALA A 215 0.98 0.25 -4.58
CA ALA A 215 1.61 -0.84 -3.84
C ALA A 215 1.14 -2.26 -4.25
N TYR A 216 0.03 -2.39 -4.95
CA TYR A 216 -0.56 -3.67 -5.38
C TYR A 216 -0.74 -3.79 -6.90
N ILE A 217 -0.17 -2.87 -7.68
CA ILE A 217 -0.45 -2.75 -9.12
C ILE A 217 -0.06 -3.98 -9.93
N GLU A 218 0.95 -4.73 -9.52
CA GLU A 218 1.38 -5.95 -10.20
C GLU A 218 0.30 -7.05 -10.18
N PHE A 219 -0.66 -6.99 -9.23
CA PHE A 219 -1.78 -7.93 -9.14
C PHE A 219 -2.99 -7.53 -10.00
N ARG A 220 -2.93 -6.40 -10.72
CA ARG A 220 -4.01 -5.97 -11.60
C ARG A 220 -4.31 -6.97 -12.70
N ASP A 221 -5.52 -6.95 -13.19
CA ASP A 221 -5.91 -7.78 -14.31
C ASP A 221 -5.18 -7.32 -15.60
N PRO A 222 -4.86 -8.25 -16.52
CA PRO A 222 -4.19 -7.91 -17.76
C PRO A 222 -4.96 -6.84 -18.55
N GLY A 223 -4.25 -5.81 -19.01
CA GLY A 223 -4.83 -4.68 -19.73
C GLY A 223 -5.34 -3.53 -18.86
N THR A 224 -5.33 -3.67 -17.53
CA THR A 224 -5.58 -2.52 -16.64
C THR A 224 -4.38 -1.56 -16.69
N PRO A 225 -4.59 -0.27 -16.98
CA PRO A 225 -3.50 0.70 -17.08
C PRO A 225 -2.91 1.04 -15.71
N THR A 226 -1.73 1.66 -15.72
CA THR A 226 -1.04 2.19 -14.55
C THR A 226 -0.94 3.71 -14.61
N ALA A 227 -0.94 4.38 -13.45
CA ALA A 227 -0.74 5.83 -13.38
C ALA A 227 0.62 6.29 -13.97
N LEU A 228 1.61 5.39 -14.06
CA LEU A 228 2.90 5.67 -14.71
C LEU A 228 2.76 6.17 -16.14
N GLU A 229 1.74 5.72 -16.87
CA GLU A 229 1.49 6.12 -18.27
C GLU A 229 1.25 7.63 -18.41
N LEU A 230 0.91 8.31 -17.33
CA LEU A 230 0.61 9.75 -17.30
C LEU A 230 1.75 10.63 -16.77
N ILE A 231 2.87 10.07 -16.31
CA ILE A 231 3.98 10.87 -15.75
C ILE A 231 4.56 11.86 -16.78
N GLY A 232 4.54 11.50 -18.06
CA GLY A 232 4.99 12.39 -19.14
C GLY A 232 4.00 13.50 -19.51
N GLU A 233 2.74 13.38 -19.07
CA GLU A 233 1.68 14.35 -19.38
C GLU A 233 1.43 15.34 -18.22
N TYR A 234 1.65 14.90 -16.95
CA TYR A 234 1.32 15.68 -15.74
C TYR A 234 2.55 15.84 -14.85
N GLU A 235 3.06 17.07 -14.76
CA GLU A 235 4.28 17.38 -13.98
C GLU A 235 4.10 17.22 -12.47
N ASN A 236 2.86 17.31 -11.97
CA ASN A 236 2.52 17.18 -10.56
C ASN A 236 2.12 15.75 -10.14
N LEU A 237 2.24 14.75 -11.03
CA LEU A 237 1.96 13.35 -10.73
C LEU A 237 3.18 12.66 -10.13
N ALA A 238 2.94 11.93 -9.03
CA ALA A 238 3.90 11.06 -8.36
C ALA A 238 3.30 9.65 -8.15
N VAL A 239 4.01 8.60 -8.52
CA VAL A 239 3.55 7.21 -8.40
C VAL A 239 4.47 6.46 -7.45
N SER A 240 3.93 5.98 -6.32
CA SER A 240 4.64 5.18 -5.32
C SER A 240 4.43 3.69 -5.57
N ARG A 241 5.49 2.89 -5.53
CA ARG A 241 5.46 1.43 -5.64
C ARG A 241 6.32 0.75 -4.57
N THR A 242 6.17 -0.56 -4.41
CA THR A 242 6.91 -1.33 -3.40
C THR A 242 7.25 -2.74 -3.89
N MET A 243 8.40 -3.26 -3.50
CA MET A 243 8.74 -4.67 -3.69
C MET A 243 8.17 -5.58 -2.59
N SER A 244 7.52 -5.00 -1.56
CA SER A 244 7.02 -5.75 -0.40
C SER A 244 5.93 -6.77 -0.73
N LYS A 245 5.20 -6.59 -1.84
CA LYS A 245 4.01 -7.40 -2.19
C LYS A 245 4.32 -8.39 -3.32
N ALA A 246 4.38 -7.95 -4.56
CA ALA A 246 4.60 -8.82 -5.71
C ALA A 246 5.93 -9.56 -5.67
N PHE A 247 7.00 -8.89 -5.27
CA PHE A 247 8.35 -9.45 -5.21
C PHE A 247 8.64 -10.30 -3.96
N ALA A 248 7.67 -10.54 -3.07
CA ALA A 248 7.89 -11.26 -1.80
C ALA A 248 9.02 -10.65 -0.94
N PHE A 249 9.20 -9.34 -0.98
CA PHE A 249 10.32 -8.60 -0.38
C PHE A 249 9.91 -7.73 0.82
N ALA A 250 8.84 -8.11 1.52
CA ALA A 250 8.36 -7.35 2.68
C ALA A 250 9.46 -7.14 3.74
N GLY A 251 10.25 -8.17 4.00
CA GLY A 251 11.37 -8.14 4.95
C GLY A 251 12.59 -7.32 4.49
N ALA A 252 12.78 -7.13 3.19
CA ALA A 252 13.91 -6.37 2.63
C ALA A 252 13.68 -4.85 2.65
N ARG A 253 12.43 -4.39 2.82
CA ARG A 253 12.09 -2.96 2.93
C ARG A 253 12.54 -2.15 1.72
N VAL A 254 12.01 -2.42 0.54
CA VAL A 254 12.29 -1.63 -0.67
C VAL A 254 11.00 -1.08 -1.27
N GLY A 255 10.98 0.21 -1.52
CA GLY A 255 9.94 0.92 -2.26
C GLY A 255 10.57 1.99 -3.14
N TYR A 256 9.83 2.49 -4.09
CA TYR A 256 10.32 3.53 -4.99
C TYR A 256 9.20 4.48 -5.42
N LEU A 257 9.62 5.67 -5.78
CA LEU A 257 8.81 6.74 -6.32
C LEU A 257 9.21 6.97 -7.78
N ALA A 258 8.22 7.05 -8.66
CA ALA A 258 8.38 7.53 -10.02
C ALA A 258 7.63 8.86 -10.17
N ALA A 259 8.30 9.90 -10.63
CA ALA A 259 7.72 11.24 -10.77
C ALA A 259 8.56 12.12 -11.70
N ASN A 260 8.06 13.30 -12.01
CA ASN A 260 8.88 14.35 -12.62
C ASN A 260 10.11 14.65 -11.72
N LYS A 261 11.24 14.97 -12.36
CA LYS A 261 12.51 15.29 -11.69
C LYS A 261 12.35 16.34 -10.57
N GLY A 262 11.48 17.33 -10.75
CA GLY A 262 11.22 18.37 -9.75
C GLY A 262 10.69 17.79 -8.42
N ILE A 263 9.77 16.83 -8.49
CA ILE A 263 9.25 16.14 -7.29
C ILE A 263 10.35 15.29 -6.64
N ILE A 264 11.14 14.57 -7.44
CA ILE A 264 12.26 13.77 -6.93
C ILE A 264 13.29 14.66 -6.21
N ASP A 265 13.62 15.83 -6.77
CA ASP A 265 14.56 16.76 -6.13
C ASP A 265 13.99 17.30 -4.80
N CYS A 266 12.68 17.56 -4.68
CA CYS A 266 12.03 17.93 -3.42
C CYS A 266 12.14 16.81 -2.36
N VAL A 267 11.87 15.56 -2.74
CA VAL A 267 11.99 14.40 -1.85
C VAL A 267 13.45 14.22 -1.37
N ARG A 268 14.43 14.47 -2.24
CA ARG A 268 15.87 14.40 -1.89
C ARG A 268 16.29 15.44 -0.85
N ILE A 269 15.56 16.54 -0.68
CA ILE A 269 15.85 17.54 0.35
C ILE A 269 15.55 16.99 1.75
N VAL A 270 14.45 16.26 1.91
CA VAL A 270 13.96 15.80 3.23
C VAL A 270 14.46 14.42 3.63
N ARG A 271 15.03 13.66 2.70
CA ARG A 271 15.53 12.31 2.98
C ARG A 271 16.64 12.30 4.03
N MET A 272 16.70 11.26 4.83
CA MET A 272 17.86 11.00 5.68
C MET A 272 19.09 10.63 4.84
N PRO A 273 20.28 11.13 5.17
CA PRO A 273 21.48 10.77 4.41
C PRO A 273 21.76 9.25 4.51
N TYR A 274 22.12 8.64 3.38
CA TYR A 274 22.44 7.20 3.31
C TYR A 274 21.34 6.27 3.82
N HIS A 275 20.06 6.66 3.65
CA HIS A 275 18.90 5.98 4.24
C HIS A 275 18.74 4.54 3.77
N LEU A 276 19.14 4.20 2.53
CA LEU A 276 19.01 2.86 1.96
C LEU A 276 20.33 2.08 2.08
N SER A 277 20.34 1.02 2.87
CA SER A 277 21.56 0.26 3.17
C SER A 277 22.16 -0.43 1.94
N ALA A 278 23.47 -0.68 1.95
CA ALA A 278 24.15 -1.43 0.90
C ALA A 278 23.58 -2.86 0.77
N VAL A 279 23.20 -3.49 1.88
CA VAL A 279 22.58 -4.82 1.89
C VAL A 279 21.23 -4.80 1.19
N THR A 280 20.40 -3.82 1.51
CA THR A 280 19.08 -3.64 0.87
C THR A 280 19.21 -3.38 -0.63
N GLN A 281 20.15 -2.51 -1.05
CA GLN A 281 20.41 -2.24 -2.46
C GLN A 281 20.85 -3.50 -3.20
N ALA A 282 21.78 -4.27 -2.63
CA ALA A 282 22.28 -5.52 -3.22
C ALA A 282 21.19 -6.60 -3.34
N ALA A 283 20.38 -6.77 -2.31
CA ALA A 283 19.26 -7.73 -2.33
C ALA A 283 18.19 -7.34 -3.36
N ALA A 284 17.86 -6.05 -3.48
CA ALA A 284 16.91 -5.58 -4.48
C ALA A 284 17.40 -5.79 -5.91
N LEU A 285 18.67 -5.49 -6.19
CA LEU A 285 19.29 -5.75 -7.49
C LEU A 285 19.25 -7.24 -7.84
N ALA A 286 19.53 -8.14 -6.87
CA ALA A 286 19.41 -9.57 -7.06
C ALA A 286 17.98 -10.00 -7.44
N ALA A 287 16.96 -9.42 -6.78
CA ALA A 287 15.57 -9.74 -7.07
C ALA A 287 15.14 -9.33 -8.49
N PHE A 288 15.66 -8.22 -9.02
CA PHE A 288 15.36 -7.78 -10.38
C PHE A 288 15.99 -8.69 -11.45
N GLU A 289 17.06 -9.43 -11.15
CA GLU A 289 17.62 -10.45 -12.06
C GLU A 289 16.67 -11.64 -12.25
N HIS A 290 15.72 -11.83 -11.34
CA HIS A 290 14.76 -12.94 -11.31
C HIS A 290 13.29 -12.47 -11.44
N THR A 291 13.07 -11.35 -12.11
CA THR A 291 11.73 -10.73 -12.21
C THR A 291 10.68 -11.67 -12.82
N ASP A 292 11.03 -12.51 -13.80
CA ASP A 292 10.07 -13.38 -14.49
C ASP A 292 9.51 -14.47 -13.56
N GLU A 293 10.34 -15.04 -12.67
CA GLU A 293 9.89 -15.98 -11.66
C GLU A 293 8.96 -15.32 -10.65
N GLN A 294 9.28 -14.11 -10.21
CA GLN A 294 8.44 -13.33 -9.29
C GLN A 294 7.07 -13.01 -9.90
N LEU A 295 7.03 -12.57 -11.16
CA LEU A 295 5.76 -12.25 -11.84
C LEU A 295 4.92 -13.50 -12.11
N SER A 296 5.51 -14.68 -12.28
CA SER A 296 4.75 -15.95 -12.43
C SER A 296 3.94 -16.27 -11.17
N ARG A 297 4.48 -15.99 -9.98
CA ARG A 297 3.77 -16.16 -8.70
C ARG A 297 2.61 -15.17 -8.56
N VAL A 298 2.78 -13.94 -9.05
CA VAL A 298 1.71 -12.93 -9.06
C VAL A 298 0.52 -13.39 -9.90
N ALA A 299 0.74 -14.02 -11.05
CA ALA A 299 -0.33 -14.57 -11.87
C ALA A 299 -1.14 -15.64 -11.10
N HIS A 300 -0.46 -16.58 -10.41
CA HIS A 300 -1.13 -17.57 -9.58
C HIS A 300 -1.97 -16.95 -8.46
N LEU A 301 -1.41 -15.96 -7.73
CA LEU A 301 -2.14 -15.25 -6.66
C LEU A 301 -3.36 -14.50 -7.19
N ARG A 302 -3.29 -13.94 -8.40
CA ARG A 302 -4.43 -13.31 -9.08
C ARG A 302 -5.54 -14.33 -9.38
N ASP A 303 -5.18 -15.52 -9.88
CA ASP A 303 -6.14 -16.58 -10.15
C ASP A 303 -6.77 -17.07 -8.84
N THR A 304 -6.00 -17.27 -7.79
CA THR A 304 -6.48 -17.62 -6.44
C THR A 304 -7.46 -16.56 -5.91
N ARG A 305 -7.15 -15.26 -6.08
CA ARG A 305 -8.05 -14.16 -5.73
C ARG A 305 -9.38 -14.26 -6.49
N ASN A 306 -9.34 -14.43 -7.80
CA ASN A 306 -10.54 -14.49 -8.63
C ASN A 306 -11.44 -15.66 -8.22
N GLN A 307 -10.86 -16.85 -8.02
CA GLN A 307 -11.58 -18.02 -7.53
C GLN A 307 -12.16 -17.83 -6.13
N THR A 308 -11.40 -17.20 -5.22
CA THR A 308 -11.87 -16.95 -3.86
C THR A 308 -12.98 -15.89 -3.83
N ALA A 309 -12.87 -14.83 -4.65
CA ALA A 309 -13.92 -13.82 -4.76
C ALA A 309 -15.23 -14.41 -5.33
N ALA A 310 -15.15 -15.28 -6.34
CA ALA A 310 -16.31 -15.98 -6.87
C ALA A 310 -16.94 -16.89 -5.79
N TRP A 311 -16.13 -17.67 -5.09
CA TRP A 311 -16.61 -18.57 -4.03
C TRP A 311 -17.24 -17.79 -2.85
N LEU A 312 -16.68 -16.64 -2.44
CA LEU A 312 -17.25 -15.82 -1.37
C LEU A 312 -18.65 -15.31 -1.73
N LYS A 313 -18.91 -14.94 -2.98
CA LYS A 313 -20.23 -14.50 -3.46
C LYS A 313 -21.30 -15.59 -3.39
N GLU A 314 -20.92 -16.86 -3.31
CA GLU A 314 -21.81 -18.00 -3.14
C GLU A 314 -22.14 -18.30 -1.67
N GLN A 315 -21.40 -17.67 -0.72
CA GLN A 315 -21.64 -17.86 0.71
C GLN A 315 -22.72 -16.92 1.22
N THR A 316 -23.38 -17.34 2.29
CA THR A 316 -24.41 -16.55 2.97
C THR A 316 -24.10 -16.41 4.46
N SER A 317 -24.56 -15.32 5.05
CA SER A 317 -24.59 -15.11 6.50
C SER A 317 -25.98 -14.64 6.88
N LYS A 318 -26.62 -15.31 7.85
CA LYS A 318 -27.99 -15.00 8.29
C LYS A 318 -28.98 -14.91 7.10
N GLY A 319 -28.81 -15.80 6.14
CA GLY A 319 -29.67 -15.89 4.95
C GLY A 319 -29.43 -14.82 3.87
N GLN A 320 -28.42 -13.96 4.01
CA GLN A 320 -28.06 -12.94 3.02
C GLN A 320 -26.74 -13.31 2.34
N PRO A 321 -26.62 -13.15 0.99
CA PRO A 321 -25.37 -13.35 0.29
C PRO A 321 -24.28 -12.41 0.80
N LEU A 322 -23.03 -12.88 0.88
CA LEU A 322 -21.91 -12.01 1.20
C LEU A 322 -21.65 -11.02 0.07
N GLU A 323 -21.48 -9.78 0.43
CA GLU A 323 -20.95 -8.76 -0.48
C GLU A 323 -19.44 -8.93 -0.64
N VAL A 324 -18.95 -8.73 -1.85
CA VAL A 324 -17.52 -8.83 -2.17
C VAL A 324 -17.14 -7.64 -3.04
N ALA A 325 -16.26 -6.79 -2.54
CA ALA A 325 -15.79 -5.64 -3.27
C ALA A 325 -15.03 -6.07 -4.55
N GLU A 326 -15.12 -5.27 -5.61
CA GLU A 326 -14.26 -5.46 -6.77
C GLU A 326 -12.79 -5.33 -6.36
N THR A 327 -11.94 -6.25 -6.81
CA THR A 327 -10.54 -6.24 -6.38
C THR A 327 -9.59 -6.59 -7.52
N GLN A 328 -8.49 -5.82 -7.60
CA GLN A 328 -7.33 -6.08 -8.43
C GLN A 328 -6.03 -6.10 -7.60
N SER A 329 -6.14 -6.46 -6.32
CA SER A 329 -5.02 -6.61 -5.37
C SER A 329 -4.74 -8.09 -5.04
N ASN A 330 -3.87 -8.37 -4.06
CA ASN A 330 -3.67 -9.70 -3.49
C ASN A 330 -4.54 -9.95 -2.25
N PHE A 331 -5.66 -9.28 -2.13
CA PHE A 331 -6.62 -9.45 -1.03
C PHE A 331 -8.04 -9.17 -1.50
N ILE A 332 -9.01 -9.54 -0.67
CA ILE A 332 -10.44 -9.36 -0.91
C ILE A 332 -11.05 -8.71 0.33
N LEU A 333 -11.82 -7.64 0.14
CA LEU A 333 -12.73 -7.08 1.13
C LEU A 333 -14.10 -7.73 0.93
N PHE A 334 -14.68 -8.32 1.98
CA PHE A 334 -15.93 -9.07 1.92
C PHE A 334 -16.75 -8.90 3.19
N GLY A 335 -18.04 -9.20 3.12
CA GLY A 335 -18.99 -9.14 4.22
C GLY A 335 -20.15 -8.22 3.90
N GLY A 336 -20.01 -6.92 4.17
CA GLY A 336 -20.99 -5.86 3.90
C GLY A 336 -22.05 -5.69 4.99
N HIS A 337 -22.42 -6.78 5.66
CA HIS A 337 -23.50 -6.80 6.65
C HIS A 337 -23.20 -7.68 7.88
N PHE A 338 -21.92 -7.85 8.22
CA PHE A 338 -21.55 -8.60 9.43
C PHE A 338 -21.79 -7.78 10.69
N ASP A 339 -22.98 -7.90 11.29
CA ASP A 339 -23.27 -7.29 12.60
C ASP A 339 -22.34 -7.84 13.70
N ASP A 340 -21.91 -9.10 13.56
CA ASP A 340 -21.06 -9.83 14.50
C ASP A 340 -19.61 -9.97 13.99
N ARG A 341 -19.08 -8.97 13.29
CA ARG A 341 -17.74 -8.99 12.69
C ARG A 341 -16.64 -9.46 13.65
N ASP A 342 -16.62 -8.93 14.85
CA ASP A 342 -15.59 -9.25 15.84
C ASP A 342 -15.71 -10.71 16.32
N ARG A 343 -16.93 -11.23 16.44
CA ARG A 343 -17.19 -12.63 16.76
C ARG A 343 -16.72 -13.56 15.61
N ILE A 344 -17.00 -13.20 14.36
CA ILE A 344 -16.50 -13.96 13.19
C ILE A 344 -14.97 -14.00 13.21
N PHE A 345 -14.33 -12.87 13.50
CA PHE A 345 -12.87 -12.79 13.63
C PHE A 345 -12.35 -13.72 14.74
N ASP A 346 -12.93 -13.67 15.94
CA ASP A 346 -12.52 -14.48 17.08
C ASP A 346 -12.69 -15.99 16.81
N GLU A 347 -13.79 -16.37 16.15
CA GLU A 347 -14.05 -17.77 15.79
C GLU A 347 -13.10 -18.28 14.70
N LEU A 348 -12.73 -17.46 13.72
CA LEU A 348 -11.67 -17.78 12.75
C LEU A 348 -10.31 -17.94 13.43
N LEU A 349 -9.98 -17.03 14.36
CA LEU A 349 -8.73 -17.08 15.12
C LEU A 349 -8.64 -18.35 15.98
N LYS A 350 -9.71 -18.77 16.64
CA LYS A 350 -9.78 -20.05 17.38
C LYS A 350 -9.51 -21.27 16.50
N ARG A 351 -9.77 -21.18 15.19
CA ARG A 351 -9.48 -22.21 14.18
C ARG A 351 -8.10 -22.06 13.55
N GLY A 352 -7.29 -21.14 14.09
CA GLY A 352 -5.94 -20.88 13.61
C GLY A 352 -5.86 -20.10 12.31
N VAL A 353 -6.90 -19.32 11.97
CA VAL A 353 -6.94 -18.48 10.77
C VAL A 353 -7.01 -17.00 11.20
N LEU A 354 -5.98 -16.25 10.86
CA LEU A 354 -5.87 -14.81 11.14
C LEU A 354 -6.13 -14.01 9.86
N ILE A 355 -7.21 -13.23 9.85
CA ILE A 355 -7.54 -12.25 8.80
C ILE A 355 -7.57 -10.84 9.40
N ARG A 356 -8.12 -9.85 8.72
CA ARG A 356 -8.14 -8.46 9.19
C ARG A 356 -9.56 -7.90 9.27
N THR A 357 -9.90 -7.27 10.41
CA THR A 357 -11.09 -6.43 10.58
C THR A 357 -10.74 -5.00 10.16
N VAL A 358 -10.90 -4.68 8.89
CA VAL A 358 -10.62 -3.36 8.31
C VAL A 358 -11.69 -2.99 7.28
N GLY A 359 -11.77 -1.71 6.93
CA GLY A 359 -12.82 -1.18 6.07
C GLY A 359 -13.99 -0.64 6.89
N PRO A 360 -15.11 -0.32 6.24
CA PRO A 360 -16.33 0.10 6.91
C PRO A 360 -16.86 -0.98 7.86
N ASP A 361 -17.79 -0.61 8.73
CA ASP A 361 -18.45 -1.58 9.61
C ASP A 361 -19.13 -2.67 8.80
N GLY A 362 -19.08 -3.91 9.31
CA GLY A 362 -19.60 -5.08 8.61
C GLY A 362 -18.65 -5.71 7.58
N TRP A 363 -17.47 -5.16 7.34
CA TRP A 363 -16.51 -5.66 6.38
C TRP A 363 -15.26 -6.26 7.01
N MET A 364 -14.68 -7.26 6.32
CA MET A 364 -13.43 -7.92 6.69
C MET A 364 -12.56 -8.09 5.46
N ARG A 365 -11.23 -8.20 5.64
CA ARG A 365 -10.28 -8.39 4.55
C ARG A 365 -9.47 -9.66 4.76
N VAL A 366 -9.40 -10.49 3.71
CA VAL A 366 -8.54 -11.68 3.63
C VAL A 366 -7.49 -11.50 2.54
N CYS A 367 -6.22 -11.79 2.84
CA CYS A 367 -5.16 -11.84 1.84
C CYS A 367 -5.13 -13.19 1.13
N MET A 368 -4.57 -13.23 -0.07
CA MET A 368 -4.33 -14.49 -0.76
C MET A 368 -3.12 -15.19 -0.16
N GLY A 369 -3.36 -16.40 0.33
CA GLY A 369 -2.37 -17.34 0.83
C GLY A 369 -1.97 -18.39 -0.22
N THR A 370 -1.23 -19.39 0.22
CA THR A 370 -1.01 -20.61 -0.56
C THR A 370 -2.31 -21.38 -0.75
N ASP A 371 -2.35 -22.31 -1.68
CA ASP A 371 -3.55 -23.13 -1.94
C ASP A 371 -4.04 -23.86 -0.67
N GLU A 372 -3.10 -24.34 0.16
CA GLU A 372 -3.42 -24.98 1.44
C GLU A 372 -4.00 -23.99 2.46
N GLU A 373 -3.41 -22.80 2.60
CA GLU A 373 -3.91 -21.76 3.51
C GLU A 373 -5.31 -21.30 3.08
N MET A 374 -5.55 -21.14 1.77
CA MET A 374 -6.86 -20.76 1.25
C MET A 374 -7.90 -21.86 1.43
N ALA A 375 -7.54 -23.15 1.32
CA ALA A 375 -8.44 -24.26 1.63
C ALA A 375 -8.85 -24.23 3.10
N ARG A 376 -7.91 -24.08 4.02
CA ARG A 376 -8.17 -23.98 5.47
C ARG A 376 -9.02 -22.75 5.81
N PHE A 377 -8.75 -21.60 5.18
CA PHE A 377 -9.58 -20.41 5.35
C PHE A 377 -11.04 -20.68 4.94
N ARG A 378 -11.26 -21.31 3.77
CA ARG A 378 -12.62 -21.61 3.28
C ARG A 378 -13.37 -22.57 4.20
N GLU A 379 -12.72 -23.61 4.67
CA GLU A 379 -13.30 -24.57 5.62
C GLU A 379 -13.69 -23.86 6.94
N ALA A 380 -12.76 -23.09 7.52
CA ALA A 380 -12.99 -22.35 8.75
C ALA A 380 -14.13 -21.32 8.61
N LEU A 381 -14.18 -20.58 7.50
CA LEU A 381 -15.21 -19.57 7.28
C LEU A 381 -16.61 -20.21 7.19
N VAL A 382 -16.78 -21.31 6.46
CA VAL A 382 -18.07 -22.04 6.36
C VAL A 382 -18.55 -22.50 7.73
N GLU A 383 -17.66 -23.04 8.57
CA GLU A 383 -18.02 -23.44 9.94
C GLU A 383 -18.44 -22.26 10.80
N VAL A 384 -17.68 -21.16 10.72
CA VAL A 384 -17.93 -19.94 11.51
C VAL A 384 -19.27 -19.31 11.12
N LEU A 385 -19.56 -19.19 9.82
CA LEU A 385 -20.83 -18.65 9.34
C LEU A 385 -22.02 -19.47 9.87
N ARG A 386 -21.92 -20.82 9.90
CA ARG A 386 -22.96 -21.68 10.47
C ARG A 386 -23.16 -21.46 11.98
N ILE A 387 -22.10 -21.20 12.73
CA ILE A 387 -22.19 -20.94 14.18
C ILE A 387 -22.91 -19.61 14.43
N VAL A 388 -22.57 -18.57 13.64
CA VAL A 388 -23.18 -17.25 13.78
C VAL A 388 -24.65 -17.23 13.34
N GLU A 389 -25.07 -18.17 12.46
CA GLU A 389 -26.46 -18.33 12.05
C GLU A 389 -27.37 -18.99 13.13
N GLN A 390 -26.79 -19.74 14.06
CA GLN A 390 -27.55 -20.52 15.05
C GLN A 390 -27.90 -19.75 16.33
N ASP A 391 -27.32 -18.59 16.52
CA ASP A 391 -27.55 -17.70 17.66
C ASP A 391 -28.36 -16.45 17.25
#